data_d28eda4a4a6286b517049579b87d884c
#
_entry.id   d28eda4a4a6286b517049579b87d884c
#
_cell.length_a   1.000
_cell.length_b   1.000
_cell.length_c   1.000
_cell.angle_alpha   90.00
_cell.angle_beta   90.00
_cell.angle_gamma   90.00
#
_symmetry.space_group_name_H-M   'P 1'
#
loop_
_entity.id
_entity.type
_entity.pdbx_description
1 polymer ?
#
loop_
_entity_poly.entity_id
_entity_poly.type
_entity_poly.pdbx_seq_one_letter_code
_entity_poly.pdbx_strand_id
1 'polypeptide(L)'
;GPAPRGDIVDSTGKRIATTSTGDNVVRNKLQMGDQDLDTMLQQIVELLRKNDEKWLDTLLISEPDAAGNYTFTDSAASTSAQKTLADMKETLGLQQYATANDVMEMLVEKNHLESFSLPWQRVLAGIHYEMDRQAFSNVNNFVMAENVSQVTVATI
;
A
#
# COMPACT_ATOMS: atom_id res chain seq x y z
N GLY A 1 21.50 -5.24 14.06
CA GLY A 1 21.60 -5.49 14.09
C GLY A 1 21.33 -5.93 14.07
N PRO A 2 21.28 -6.24 14.32
CA PRO A 2 21.20 -6.48 14.29
C PRO A 2 20.99 -6.44 14.10
N ALA A 3 20.89 -6.55 13.92
CA ALA A 3 20.93 -6.42 13.73
C ALA A 3 20.42 -6.45 13.49
N PRO A 4 20.20 -6.52 13.51
CA PRO A 4 19.97 -6.51 13.30
C PRO A 4 19.56 -6.31 12.97
N ARG A 5 19.28 -6.48 12.97
CA ARG A 5 19.12 -6.14 12.58
C ARG A 5 19.05 -5.69 12.02
N GLY A 6 19.04 -5.63 11.77
CA GLY A 6 19.18 -5.09 11.21
C GLY A 6 19.16 -4.69 10.63
N ASP A 7 19.06 -4.91 10.49
CA ASP A 7 19.22 -4.37 9.60
C ASP A 7 19.49 -3.20 9.50
N ILE A 8 20.15 -3.02 9.90
CA ILE A 8 20.43 -1.91 9.49
C ILE A 8 21.40 -1.64 8.59
N VAL A 9 21.26 -0.66 8.23
CA VAL A 9 21.77 0.07 7.26
C VAL A 9 23.18 0.33 7.36
N ASP A 10 23.98 -0.01 6.40
CA ASP A 10 25.32 0.44 6.37
C ASP A 10 25.64 1.11 5.04
N SER A 11 26.80 1.68 4.95
CA SER A 11 27.14 2.50 3.80
C SER A 11 27.55 1.68 2.57
N THR A 12 27.56 0.39 2.68
CA THR A 12 28.02 -0.44 1.57
C THR A 12 26.94 -0.79 0.58
N GLY A 13 25.76 -0.24 0.75
CA GLY A 13 24.65 -0.57 -0.11
C GLY A 13 23.92 -1.83 0.31
N LYS A 14 24.20 -2.33 1.47
CA LYS A 14 23.51 -3.45 2.02
C LYS A 14 22.02 -3.12 2.11
N ARG A 15 21.21 -4.06 1.68
CA ARG A 15 19.79 -3.84 1.68
C ARG A 15 19.25 -3.58 3.07
N ILE A 16 18.45 -2.53 3.17
CA ILE A 16 17.73 -2.26 4.39
C ILE A 16 16.46 -3.06 4.35
N ALA A 17 16.22 -3.81 5.41
CA ALA A 17 15.02 -4.59 5.48
C ALA A 17 13.79 -3.69 5.35
N THR A 18 12.79 -4.18 4.66
CA THR A 18 11.51 -3.52 4.52
C THR A 18 10.92 -3.16 5.88
N THR A 19 11.27 -3.95 6.88
CA THR A 19 10.82 -3.72 8.24
C THR A 19 11.18 -2.32 8.75
N SER A 20 12.35 -1.79 8.36
CA SER A 20 12.71 -0.42 8.76
C SER A 20 11.71 0.59 8.20
N THR A 21 11.32 0.45 6.93
CA THR A 21 10.29 1.32 6.35
C THR A 21 8.96 1.11 7.05
N GLY A 22 8.61 -0.14 7.30
CA GLY A 22 7.38 -0.46 8.01
C GLY A 22 7.35 0.10 9.41
N ASP A 23 8.46 0.02 10.13
CA ASP A 23 8.54 0.56 11.49
C ASP A 23 8.35 2.06 11.48
N ASN A 24 8.89 2.76 10.49
CA ASN A 24 8.68 4.20 10.38
C ASN A 24 7.22 4.53 10.13
N VAL A 25 6.55 3.76 9.29
CA VAL A 25 5.12 3.95 9.05
C VAL A 25 4.33 3.72 10.34
N VAL A 26 4.65 2.68 11.09
CA VAL A 26 3.96 2.39 12.34
C VAL A 26 4.10 3.55 13.32
N ARG A 27 5.32 4.04 13.53
CA ARG A 27 5.54 5.15 14.45
C ARG A 27 4.78 6.39 14.05
N ASN A 28 4.80 6.70 12.76
CA ASN A 28 4.13 7.90 12.27
C ASN A 28 2.62 7.79 12.36
N LYS A 29 2.08 6.60 12.14
CA LYS A 29 0.64 6.39 12.27
C LYS A 29 0.16 6.68 13.69
N LEU A 30 0.98 6.39 14.67
CA LEU A 30 0.64 6.67 16.07
C LEU A 30 0.64 8.16 16.40
N GLN A 31 1.38 8.96 15.64
CA GLN A 31 1.61 10.38 15.93
C GLN A 31 0.89 11.32 14.98
N MET A 32 0.48 10.82 13.81
CA MET A 32 -0.10 11.64 12.75
C MET A 32 -1.55 11.29 12.49
N GLY A 33 -2.28 12.24 11.93
CA GLY A 33 -3.59 11.96 11.38
C GLY A 33 -3.50 11.21 10.06
N ASP A 34 -4.64 10.73 9.57
CA ASP A 34 -4.69 9.92 8.36
C ASP A 34 -4.13 10.66 7.14
N GLN A 35 -4.39 11.95 7.03
CA GLN A 35 -3.92 12.72 5.89
C GLN A 35 -2.40 12.84 5.88
N ASP A 36 -1.80 12.99 7.07
CA ASP A 36 -0.35 13.07 7.16
C ASP A 36 0.28 11.73 6.80
N LEU A 37 -0.35 10.64 7.20
CA LEU A 37 0.11 9.30 6.84
C LEU A 37 0.11 9.13 5.32
N ASP A 38 -0.98 9.52 4.65
CA ASP A 38 -1.07 9.36 3.20
C ASP A 38 -0.06 10.24 2.47
N THR A 39 0.18 11.44 2.96
CA THR A 39 1.22 12.29 2.37
C THR A 39 2.59 11.65 2.51
N MET A 40 2.89 11.06 3.66
CA MET A 40 4.14 10.35 3.86
C MET A 40 4.24 9.13 2.93
N LEU A 41 3.17 8.36 2.80
CA LEU A 41 3.15 7.22 1.90
C LEU A 41 3.39 7.65 0.45
N GLN A 42 2.81 8.78 0.06
CA GLN A 42 3.02 9.32 -1.27
C GLN A 42 4.49 9.65 -1.51
N GLN A 43 5.15 10.24 -0.52
CA GLN A 43 6.56 10.55 -0.62
C GLN A 43 7.40 9.28 -0.75
N ILE A 44 7.06 8.24 0.01
CA ILE A 44 7.77 6.97 -0.05
C ILE A 44 7.63 6.35 -1.44
N VAL A 45 6.41 6.36 -1.98
CA VAL A 45 6.16 5.81 -3.31
C VAL A 45 6.94 6.56 -4.37
N GLU A 46 6.97 7.90 -4.28
CA GLU A 46 7.72 8.71 -5.24
C GLU A 46 9.20 8.38 -5.18
N LEU A 47 9.72 8.19 -3.98
CA LEU A 47 11.13 7.83 -3.82
C LEU A 47 11.42 6.45 -4.39
N LEU A 48 10.53 5.48 -4.15
CA LEU A 48 10.69 4.15 -4.71
C LEU A 48 10.69 4.19 -6.23
N ARG A 49 9.77 4.95 -6.82
CA ARG A 49 9.71 5.11 -8.27
C ARG A 49 10.99 5.74 -8.82
N LYS A 50 11.50 6.75 -8.12
CA LYS A 50 12.73 7.43 -8.53
C LYS A 50 13.90 6.48 -8.57
N ASN A 51 13.92 5.49 -7.69
CA ASN A 51 15.00 4.51 -7.62
C ASN A 51 14.66 3.21 -8.34
N ASP A 52 13.61 3.22 -9.17
CA ASP A 52 13.17 2.08 -9.95
C ASP A 52 12.87 0.87 -9.06
N GLU A 53 12.30 1.12 -7.90
CA GLU A 53 11.92 0.08 -6.97
C GLU A 53 10.40 0.02 -6.87
N LYS A 54 9.90 -1.13 -6.43
CA LYS A 54 8.46 -1.36 -6.36
C LYS A 54 8.03 -1.51 -4.92
N TRP A 55 6.77 -1.22 -4.69
CA TRP A 55 6.14 -1.45 -3.39
C TRP A 55 5.13 -2.58 -3.53
N LEU A 56 4.71 -3.11 -2.40
CA LEU A 56 3.76 -4.22 -2.38
C LEU A 56 2.36 -3.72 -2.72
N ASP A 57 1.76 -4.32 -3.73
CA ASP A 57 0.41 -3.98 -4.16
C ASP A 57 -0.25 -5.22 -4.74
N THR A 58 -1.15 -5.81 -3.97
CA THR A 58 -1.88 -7.01 -4.39
C THR A 58 -3.36 -6.74 -4.60
N LEU A 59 -3.77 -5.47 -4.58
CA LEU A 59 -5.16 -5.11 -4.84
C LEU A 59 -5.53 -5.51 -6.26
N LEU A 60 -6.64 -6.23 -6.41
CA LEU A 60 -7.04 -6.85 -7.68
C LEU A 60 -7.78 -5.87 -8.60
N ILE A 61 -7.37 -4.61 -8.59
CA ILE A 61 -7.99 -3.54 -9.37
C ILE A 61 -6.91 -2.85 -10.19
N SER A 62 -7.22 -2.58 -11.44
CA SER A 62 -6.31 -1.90 -12.35
C SER A 62 -6.05 -0.46 -11.93
N GLU A 63 -5.08 0.17 -12.57
CA GLU A 63 -4.95 1.62 -12.52
C GLU A 63 -6.14 2.23 -13.28
N PRO A 64 -6.48 3.50 -12.99
CA PRO A 64 -7.58 4.13 -13.72
C PRO A 64 -7.19 4.33 -15.18
N ASP A 65 -8.16 4.15 -16.07
CA ASP A 65 -7.94 4.44 -17.48
C ASP A 65 -8.11 5.94 -17.75
N ALA A 66 -8.01 6.35 -19.02
CA ALA A 66 -8.08 7.76 -19.39
C ALA A 66 -9.42 8.40 -19.01
N ALA A 67 -10.47 7.59 -18.91
CA ALA A 67 -11.80 8.08 -18.52
C ALA A 67 -12.00 8.03 -17.00
N GLY A 68 -11.03 7.54 -16.25
CA GLY A 68 -11.14 7.45 -14.81
C GLY A 68 -11.84 6.19 -14.32
N ASN A 69 -11.97 5.18 -15.16
CA ASN A 69 -12.63 3.93 -14.80
C ASN A 69 -11.63 2.86 -14.41
N TYR A 70 -12.07 1.99 -13.50
CA TYR A 70 -11.27 0.88 -13.00
C TYR A 70 -11.86 -0.44 -13.50
N THR A 71 -11.02 -1.46 -13.60
CA THR A 71 -11.42 -2.83 -13.89
C THR A 71 -10.72 -3.77 -12.94
N PHE A 72 -11.26 -4.97 -12.77
CA PHE A 72 -10.52 -5.99 -12.01
C PHE A 72 -9.39 -6.51 -12.89
N THR A 73 -8.26 -6.82 -12.25
CA THR A 73 -7.08 -7.29 -12.98
C THR A 73 -7.28 -8.73 -13.48
N ASP A 74 -6.46 -9.15 -14.46
CA ASP A 74 -6.51 -10.52 -14.96
C ASP A 74 -6.26 -11.55 -13.86
N SER A 75 -5.43 -11.19 -12.87
CA SER A 75 -5.16 -12.08 -11.74
C SER A 75 -6.40 -12.33 -10.89
N ALA A 76 -7.45 -11.51 -11.03
CA ALA A 76 -8.69 -11.69 -10.29
C ALA A 76 -9.49 -12.92 -10.76
N ALA A 77 -9.11 -13.53 -11.88
CA ALA A 77 -9.85 -14.67 -12.43
C ALA A 77 -9.62 -15.98 -11.68
N SER A 78 -8.57 -16.09 -10.87
CA SER A 78 -8.31 -17.33 -10.14
C SER A 78 -9.36 -17.54 -9.04
N THR A 79 -9.54 -18.80 -8.65
CA THR A 79 -10.50 -19.15 -7.61
C THR A 79 -10.20 -18.45 -6.29
N SER A 80 -8.93 -18.43 -5.90
CA SER A 80 -8.54 -17.78 -4.65
C SER A 80 -8.74 -16.26 -4.72
N ALA A 81 -8.47 -15.64 -5.87
CA ALA A 81 -8.69 -14.22 -6.06
C ALA A 81 -10.17 -13.88 -6.02
N GLN A 82 -11.02 -14.73 -6.59
CA GLN A 82 -12.47 -14.53 -6.54
C GLN A 82 -12.98 -14.55 -5.10
N LYS A 83 -12.45 -15.46 -4.30
CA LYS A 83 -12.81 -15.50 -2.88
C LYS A 83 -12.34 -14.23 -2.17
N THR A 84 -11.13 -13.78 -2.45
CA THR A 84 -10.60 -12.55 -1.87
C THR A 84 -11.48 -11.36 -2.22
N LEU A 85 -11.91 -11.26 -3.48
CA LEU A 85 -12.81 -10.19 -3.90
C LEU A 85 -14.16 -10.28 -3.21
N ALA A 86 -14.71 -11.49 -3.10
CA ALA A 86 -15.99 -11.69 -2.42
C ALA A 86 -15.92 -11.22 -0.98
N ASP A 87 -14.85 -11.59 -0.28
CA ASP A 87 -14.64 -11.19 1.12
C ASP A 87 -14.46 -9.67 1.23
N MET A 88 -13.74 -9.06 0.30
CA MET A 88 -13.54 -7.62 0.29
C MET A 88 -14.87 -6.89 0.10
N LYS A 89 -15.67 -7.32 -0.87
CA LYS A 89 -16.97 -6.70 -1.13
C LYS A 89 -17.87 -6.80 0.09
N GLU A 90 -17.87 -7.95 0.74
CA GLU A 90 -18.65 -8.14 1.96
C GLU A 90 -18.17 -7.18 3.06
N THR A 91 -16.88 -7.10 3.28
CA THR A 91 -16.30 -6.21 4.29
C THR A 91 -16.67 -4.76 4.03
N LEU A 92 -16.73 -4.36 2.76
CA LEU A 92 -17.09 -3.00 2.37
C LEU A 92 -18.61 -2.77 2.34
N GLY A 93 -19.40 -3.79 2.60
CA GLY A 93 -20.86 -3.65 2.56
C GLY A 93 -21.42 -3.61 1.15
N LEU A 94 -20.69 -4.13 0.18
CA LEU A 94 -21.10 -4.12 -1.21
C LEU A 94 -21.71 -5.46 -1.62
N GLN A 95 -22.56 -5.42 -2.65
CA GLN A 95 -23.11 -6.64 -3.24
C GLN A 95 -22.02 -7.32 -4.06
N GLN A 96 -22.19 -8.63 -4.26
CA GLN A 96 -21.20 -9.41 -4.99
C GLN A 96 -21.08 -8.99 -6.46
N TYR A 97 -22.11 -8.36 -7.01
CA TYR A 97 -22.05 -7.86 -8.39
C TYR A 97 -21.39 -6.48 -8.51
N ALA A 98 -20.90 -5.92 -7.40
CA ALA A 98 -20.27 -4.60 -7.44
C ALA A 98 -19.08 -4.59 -8.39
N THR A 99 -18.93 -3.49 -9.12
CA THR A 99 -17.86 -3.32 -10.08
C THR A 99 -16.57 -2.85 -9.42
N ALA A 100 -15.49 -2.86 -10.18
CA ALA A 100 -14.23 -2.30 -9.67
C ALA A 100 -14.37 -0.82 -9.32
N ASN A 101 -15.17 -0.07 -10.08
CA ASN A 101 -15.46 1.33 -9.74
C ASN A 101 -16.15 1.44 -8.38
N ASP A 102 -17.11 0.56 -8.12
CA ASP A 102 -17.83 0.57 -6.84
C ASP A 102 -16.88 0.28 -5.69
N VAL A 103 -16.00 -0.71 -5.87
CA VAL A 103 -15.03 -1.06 -4.84
C VAL A 103 -14.08 0.10 -4.57
N MET A 104 -13.56 0.72 -5.62
CA MET A 104 -12.64 1.85 -5.47
C MET A 104 -13.31 3.03 -4.78
N GLU A 105 -14.57 3.31 -5.12
CA GLU A 105 -15.29 4.40 -4.47
C GLU A 105 -15.36 4.17 -2.95
N MET A 106 -15.66 2.94 -2.55
CA MET A 106 -15.71 2.62 -1.12
C MET A 106 -14.34 2.69 -0.45
N LEU A 107 -13.30 2.25 -1.15
CA LEU A 107 -11.94 2.31 -0.60
C LEU A 107 -11.49 3.76 -0.43
N VAL A 108 -11.81 4.61 -1.40
CA VAL A 108 -11.47 6.04 -1.32
C VAL A 108 -12.21 6.69 -0.15
N GLU A 109 -13.49 6.39 0.01
CA GLU A 109 -14.29 6.95 1.09
C GLU A 109 -13.80 6.45 2.45
N LYS A 110 -13.58 5.15 2.57
CA LYS A 110 -13.14 4.55 3.83
C LYS A 110 -11.81 5.14 4.31
N ASN A 111 -10.90 5.39 3.39
CA ASN A 111 -9.55 5.83 3.72
C ASN A 111 -9.36 7.34 3.54
N HIS A 112 -10.43 8.07 3.25
CA HIS A 112 -10.41 9.54 3.13
C HIS A 112 -9.41 10.02 2.08
N LEU A 113 -9.48 9.43 0.88
CA LEU A 113 -8.54 9.73 -0.19
C LEU A 113 -9.09 10.70 -1.24
N GLU A 114 -10.23 11.31 -0.98
CA GLU A 114 -10.91 12.14 -1.98
C GLU A 114 -10.09 13.30 -2.51
N SER A 115 -9.18 13.82 -1.70
CA SER A 115 -8.37 14.99 -2.09
C SER A 115 -7.23 14.64 -3.05
N PHE A 116 -6.94 13.36 -3.25
CA PHE A 116 -5.86 12.95 -4.12
C PHE A 116 -6.36 12.76 -5.55
N SER A 117 -5.44 12.86 -6.53
CA SER A 117 -5.78 12.56 -7.92
C SER A 117 -6.12 11.08 -8.08
N LEU A 118 -6.82 10.73 -9.16
CA LEU A 118 -7.24 9.35 -9.38
C LEU A 118 -6.07 8.36 -9.36
N PRO A 119 -4.94 8.62 -10.05
CA PRO A 119 -3.82 7.68 -9.96
C PRO A 119 -3.31 7.51 -8.53
N TRP A 120 -3.26 8.60 -7.77
CA TRP A 120 -2.82 8.50 -6.38
C TRP A 120 -3.85 7.82 -5.49
N GLN A 121 -5.14 8.03 -5.75
CA GLN A 121 -6.18 7.30 -5.03
C GLN A 121 -5.98 5.80 -5.18
N ARG A 122 -5.68 5.34 -6.40
CA ARG A 122 -5.44 3.91 -6.64
C ARG A 122 -4.20 3.40 -5.90
N VAL A 123 -3.10 4.15 -5.96
CA VAL A 123 -1.87 3.76 -5.28
C VAL A 123 -2.10 3.68 -3.77
N LEU A 124 -2.68 4.71 -3.20
CA LEU A 124 -2.88 4.77 -1.76
C LEU A 124 -3.92 3.75 -1.29
N ALA A 125 -4.97 3.53 -2.08
CA ALA A 125 -5.95 2.48 -1.76
C ALA A 125 -5.27 1.11 -1.70
N GLY A 126 -4.35 0.84 -2.62
CA GLY A 126 -3.60 -0.40 -2.61
C GLY A 126 -2.75 -0.57 -1.35
N ILE A 127 -2.12 0.51 -0.91
CA ILE A 127 -1.30 0.46 0.32
C ILE A 127 -2.18 0.26 1.55
N HIS A 128 -3.31 0.96 1.63
CA HIS A 128 -4.25 0.76 2.73
C HIS A 128 -4.79 -0.66 2.75
N TYR A 129 -5.04 -1.23 1.58
CA TYR A 129 -5.46 -2.62 1.47
C TYR A 129 -4.41 -3.56 2.05
N GLU A 130 -3.13 -3.30 1.76
CA GLU A 130 -2.04 -4.12 2.31
C GLU A 130 -1.94 -3.96 3.83
N MET A 131 -2.12 -2.75 4.33
CA MET A 131 -2.13 -2.53 5.79
C MET A 131 -3.22 -3.37 6.45
N ASP A 132 -4.43 -3.34 5.89
CA ASP A 132 -5.54 -4.12 6.43
C ASP A 132 -5.26 -5.61 6.34
N ARG A 133 -4.72 -6.05 5.20
CA ARG A 133 -4.42 -7.46 4.97
C ARG A 133 -3.37 -7.98 5.94
N GLN A 134 -2.41 -7.14 6.30
CA GLN A 134 -1.35 -7.52 7.22
C GLN A 134 -1.71 -7.27 8.68
N ALA A 135 -2.96 -6.89 8.95
CA ALA A 135 -3.42 -6.56 10.29
C ALA A 135 -2.51 -5.52 10.95
N PHE A 136 -2.25 -4.44 10.21
CA PHE A 136 -1.34 -3.39 10.64
C PHE A 136 -1.84 -2.76 11.95
N SER A 137 -0.96 -2.74 12.95
CA SER A 137 -1.28 -2.18 14.26
C SER A 137 0.03 -1.80 14.96
N ASN A 138 -0.10 -1.34 16.22
CA ASN A 138 1.09 -1.04 17.03
C ASN A 138 1.96 -2.27 17.26
N VAL A 139 1.37 -3.45 17.18
CA VAL A 139 2.06 -4.70 17.49
C VAL A 139 2.74 -5.29 16.28
N ASN A 140 2.13 -5.10 15.10
CA ASN A 140 2.63 -5.69 13.86
C ASN A 140 3.29 -4.63 13.00
N ASN A 141 4.45 -4.94 12.47
CA ASN A 141 5.11 -4.06 11.51
C ASN A 141 4.43 -4.19 10.16
N PHE A 142 4.25 -3.07 9.50
CA PHE A 142 3.71 -3.07 8.14
C PHE A 142 4.86 -3.21 7.15
N VAL A 143 4.77 -4.22 6.28
CA VAL A 143 5.75 -4.45 5.23
C VAL A 143 5.22 -3.85 3.94
N MET A 144 5.75 -2.70 3.55
CA MET A 144 5.31 -1.97 2.37
C MET A 144 6.07 -2.35 1.12
N ALA A 145 7.38 -2.55 1.24
CA ALA A 145 8.24 -2.87 0.10
C ALA A 145 9.34 -3.79 0.58
N GLU A 146 9.63 -4.81 -0.19
CA GLU A 146 10.68 -5.75 0.15
C GLU A 146 11.92 -5.45 -0.67
N ASN A 147 13.09 -5.75 -0.10
CA ASN A 147 14.37 -5.58 -0.80
C ASN A 147 14.65 -4.15 -1.23
N VAL A 148 14.17 -3.20 -0.44
CA VAL A 148 14.42 -1.78 -0.69
C VAL A 148 15.90 -1.51 -0.52
N SER A 149 16.49 -0.75 -1.44
CA SER A 149 17.91 -0.42 -1.36
C SER A 149 18.17 0.51 -0.19
N GLN A 150 19.41 0.48 0.29
CA GLN A 150 19.81 1.36 1.37
C GLN A 150 19.67 2.83 0.97
N VAL A 151 20.00 3.14 -0.28
CA VAL A 151 19.90 4.51 -0.76
C VAL A 151 18.47 5.01 -0.67
N THR A 152 17.51 4.18 -1.09
CA THR A 152 16.11 4.55 -1.04
C THR A 152 15.66 4.84 0.39
N VAL A 153 15.97 3.94 1.31
CA VAL A 153 15.54 4.11 2.70
C VAL A 153 16.22 5.29 3.36
N ALA A 154 17.50 5.48 3.10
CA ALA A 154 18.26 6.57 3.72
C ALA A 154 17.75 7.96 3.31
N THR A 155 17.12 8.06 2.14
CA THR A 155 16.61 9.34 1.67
C THR A 155 15.27 9.68 2.33
N ILE A 156 14.53 8.68 2.77
CA ILE A 156 13.27 8.89 3.47
C ILE A 156 13.53 9.48 4.85
#